data_84cfeed752429e0db75d8b70446c5799
#
_entry.id   84cfeed752429e0db75d8b70446c5799
#
_cell.length_a   1.000
_cell.length_b   1.000
_cell.length_c   1.000
_cell.angle_alpha   90.00
_cell.angle_beta   90.00
_cell.angle_gamma   90.00
#
_symmetry.space_group_name_H-M   'P 1'
#
loop_
_entity.id
_entity.type
_entity.pdbx_description
1 polymer ?
#
loop_
_entity_poly.entity_id
_entity_poly.type
_entity_poly.pdbx_seq_one_letter_code
_entity_poly.pdbx_strand_id
1 'polypeptide(L)'
;MKNPRKINLIVVHCSATRVNQDFPVEALEACHKARGFRSIGYHYYITKDGVVYPCRPETEVGAHARHYNAHSIGICYEGGLDEKGKPADTRTPAQKESLEDLLYSLALDYPGAEILGHRDLPWVRKSCPCFNVKEWLKEIDFHL
;
A
#
# COMPACT_ATOMS: atom_id res chain seq x y z
N MET A 1 18.21 -5.44 -10.97
CA MET A 1 18.01 -4.54 -12.12
C MET A 1 17.49 -3.19 -11.63
N LYS A 2 18.07 -2.12 -12.11
CA LYS A 2 17.61 -0.78 -11.73
C LYS A 2 16.30 -0.46 -12.41
N ASN A 3 15.38 0.16 -11.66
CA ASN A 3 14.14 0.68 -12.21
C ASN A 3 14.45 1.94 -13.03
N PRO A 4 14.04 2.02 -14.33
CA PRO A 4 14.26 3.23 -15.11
C PRO A 4 13.42 4.42 -14.61
N ARG A 5 12.34 4.16 -13.84
CA ARG A 5 11.56 5.23 -13.23
C ARG A 5 12.31 5.79 -12.03
N LYS A 6 12.22 7.09 -11.81
CA LYS A 6 12.74 7.73 -10.60
C LYS A 6 11.69 7.64 -9.51
N ILE A 7 11.96 6.85 -8.48
CA ILE A 7 11.03 6.64 -7.36
C ILE A 7 11.50 7.48 -6.18
N ASN A 8 10.65 8.41 -5.75
CA ASN A 8 10.90 9.25 -4.58
C ASN A 8 9.81 9.13 -3.52
N LEU A 9 8.78 8.32 -3.77
CA LEU A 9 7.69 8.07 -2.83
C LEU A 9 7.35 6.60 -2.75
N ILE A 10 7.07 6.13 -1.53
CA ILE A 10 6.48 4.82 -1.28
C ILE A 10 5.19 5.10 -0.51
N VAL A 11 4.04 4.78 -1.12
CA VAL A 11 2.73 5.16 -0.61
C VAL A 11 1.99 3.91 -0.11
N VAL A 12 1.58 3.92 1.15
CA VAL A 12 0.84 2.83 1.77
C VAL A 12 -0.65 3.12 1.71
N HIS A 13 -1.41 2.13 1.26
CA HIS A 13 -2.87 2.16 1.12
C HIS A 13 -3.52 1.01 1.88
N CYS A 14 -4.83 1.06 2.02
CA CYS A 14 -5.65 -0.08 2.42
C CYS A 14 -6.71 -0.35 1.35
N SER A 15 -7.23 -1.58 1.32
CA SER A 15 -8.29 -1.94 0.38
C SER A 15 -9.64 -1.31 0.75
N ALA A 16 -9.76 -0.75 1.95
CA ALA A 16 -11.00 -0.20 2.50
C ALA A 16 -12.10 -1.28 2.52
N THR A 17 -11.75 -2.45 3.03
CA THR A 17 -12.68 -3.57 3.21
C THR A 17 -12.81 -3.90 4.69
N ARG A 18 -13.95 -4.51 5.08
CA ARG A 18 -14.23 -4.81 6.47
C ARG A 18 -13.35 -5.93 7.00
N VAL A 19 -12.98 -5.83 8.26
CA VAL A 19 -12.09 -6.80 8.94
C VAL A 19 -12.65 -8.21 8.92
N ASN A 20 -13.98 -8.36 8.91
CA ASN A 20 -14.67 -9.66 8.88
C ASN A 20 -15.03 -10.11 7.45
N GLN A 21 -14.50 -9.46 6.43
CA GLN A 21 -14.69 -9.79 5.03
C GLN A 21 -13.35 -10.17 4.42
N ASP A 22 -13.32 -11.27 3.67
CA ASP A 22 -12.12 -11.62 2.91
C ASP A 22 -12.11 -10.87 1.58
N PHE A 23 -10.95 -10.34 1.23
CA PHE A 23 -10.78 -9.64 -0.03
C PHE A 23 -9.49 -10.11 -0.70
N PRO A 24 -9.50 -11.33 -1.27
CA PRO A 24 -8.29 -11.90 -1.87
C PRO A 24 -7.83 -11.12 -3.09
N VAL A 25 -6.61 -11.40 -3.54
CA VAL A 25 -6.01 -10.66 -4.67
C VAL A 25 -6.88 -10.72 -5.93
N GLU A 26 -7.59 -11.83 -6.16
CA GLU A 26 -8.49 -11.98 -7.30
C GLU A 26 -9.67 -11.01 -7.22
N ALA A 27 -10.19 -10.78 -6.01
CA ALA A 27 -11.28 -9.81 -5.80
C ALA A 27 -10.81 -8.38 -6.03
N LEU A 28 -9.60 -8.05 -5.57
CA LEU A 28 -9.00 -6.75 -5.84
C LEU A 28 -8.80 -6.54 -7.33
N GLU A 29 -8.28 -7.55 -8.04
CA GLU A 29 -8.09 -7.47 -9.49
C GLU A 29 -9.41 -7.24 -10.21
N ALA A 30 -10.45 -8.00 -9.86
CA ALA A 30 -11.78 -7.84 -10.46
C ALA A 30 -12.34 -6.44 -10.22
N CYS A 31 -12.14 -5.90 -9.00
CA CYS A 31 -12.58 -4.56 -8.65
C CYS A 31 -11.90 -3.50 -9.51
N HIS A 32 -10.57 -3.58 -9.68
CA HIS A 32 -9.83 -2.61 -10.48
C HIS A 32 -10.17 -2.73 -11.97
N LYS A 33 -10.33 -3.94 -12.49
CA LYS A 33 -10.74 -4.14 -13.89
C LYS A 33 -12.14 -3.59 -14.15
N ALA A 34 -13.05 -3.73 -13.20
CA ALA A 34 -14.39 -3.15 -13.29
C ALA A 34 -14.36 -1.62 -13.33
N ARG A 35 -13.32 -1.00 -12.75
CA ARG A 35 -13.09 0.45 -12.82
C ARG A 35 -12.38 0.90 -14.09
N GLY A 36 -12.06 -0.02 -15.00
CA GLY A 36 -11.40 0.27 -16.25
C GLY A 36 -9.88 0.14 -16.23
N PHE A 37 -9.30 -0.36 -15.12
CA PHE A 37 -7.86 -0.58 -15.05
C PHE A 37 -7.50 -1.85 -15.80
N ARG A 38 -6.34 -1.85 -16.49
CA ARG A 38 -5.83 -3.06 -17.17
C ARG A 38 -5.37 -4.14 -16.20
N SER A 39 -4.97 -3.73 -14.97
CA SER A 39 -4.49 -4.62 -13.92
C SER A 39 -4.65 -3.92 -12.58
N ILE A 40 -4.30 -4.60 -11.49
CA ILE A 40 -4.29 -4.00 -10.16
C ILE A 40 -3.38 -2.75 -10.19
N GLY A 41 -3.84 -1.64 -9.63
CA GLY A 41 -3.13 -0.37 -9.67
C GLY A 41 -1.99 -0.26 -8.67
N TYR A 42 -1.94 -1.13 -7.65
CA TYR A 42 -0.85 -1.19 -6.69
C TYR A 42 0.28 -2.06 -7.20
N HIS A 43 1.48 -1.83 -6.71
CA HIS A 43 2.63 -2.68 -7.03
C HIS A 43 2.65 -3.93 -6.15
N TYR A 44 2.15 -3.80 -4.92
CA TYR A 44 2.09 -4.92 -3.95
C TYR A 44 0.78 -4.90 -3.18
N TYR A 45 0.28 -6.09 -2.87
CA TYR A 45 -0.92 -6.28 -2.04
C TYR A 45 -0.61 -7.30 -0.95
N ILE A 46 -0.93 -6.96 0.31
CA ILE A 46 -0.64 -7.81 1.47
C ILE A 46 -1.97 -8.27 2.07
N THR A 47 -2.24 -9.57 1.99
CA THR A 47 -3.46 -10.15 2.54
C THR A 47 -3.34 -10.33 4.06
N LYS A 48 -4.46 -10.63 4.72
CA LYS A 48 -4.52 -10.73 6.20
C LYS A 48 -3.54 -11.72 6.79
N ASP A 49 -3.23 -12.78 6.05
CA ASP A 49 -2.25 -13.80 6.46
C ASP A 49 -0.79 -13.36 6.27
N GLY A 50 -0.58 -12.14 5.81
CA GLY A 50 0.76 -11.58 5.60
C GLY A 50 1.42 -11.95 4.29
N VAL A 51 0.72 -12.63 3.38
CA VAL A 51 1.27 -12.95 2.07
C VAL A 51 1.36 -11.68 1.23
N VAL A 52 2.52 -11.45 0.64
CA VAL A 52 2.78 -10.30 -0.24
C VAL A 52 2.64 -10.75 -1.68
N TYR A 53 1.68 -10.17 -2.39
CA TYR A 53 1.45 -10.45 -3.81
C TYR A 53 2.03 -9.32 -4.65
N PRO A 54 3.05 -9.58 -5.49
CA PRO A 54 3.46 -8.61 -6.49
C PRO A 54 2.38 -8.54 -7.56
N CYS A 55 1.92 -7.32 -7.83
CA CYS A 55 0.79 -7.11 -8.74
C CYS A 55 1.26 -6.40 -10.01
N ARG A 56 1.48 -5.07 -9.92
CA ARG A 56 2.02 -4.35 -11.06
C ARG A 56 3.56 -4.30 -10.93
N PRO A 57 4.33 -4.58 -11.99
CA PRO A 57 5.80 -4.47 -11.90
C PRO A 57 6.24 -3.07 -11.47
N GLU A 58 7.31 -2.99 -10.67
CA GLU A 58 7.81 -1.68 -10.18
C GLU A 58 8.27 -0.77 -11.33
N THR A 59 8.60 -1.34 -12.49
CA THR A 59 8.99 -0.57 -13.67
C THR A 59 7.80 0.11 -14.35
N GLU A 60 6.57 -0.26 -14.00
CA GLU A 60 5.37 0.32 -14.57
C GLU A 60 4.78 1.37 -13.62
N VAL A 61 4.25 2.43 -14.21
CA VAL A 61 3.52 3.46 -13.46
C VAL A 61 2.26 2.83 -12.89
N GLY A 62 2.03 3.01 -11.60
CA GLY A 62 0.84 2.49 -10.93
C GLY A 62 -0.41 3.32 -11.21
N ALA A 63 -1.51 2.93 -10.59
CA ALA A 63 -2.78 3.66 -10.62
C ALA A 63 -3.36 3.63 -9.20
N HIS A 64 -2.70 4.33 -8.27
CA HIS A 64 -3.05 4.28 -6.85
C HIS A 64 -3.04 5.65 -6.16
N ALA A 65 -2.33 6.64 -6.68
CA ALA A 65 -2.22 7.96 -6.06
C ALA A 65 -2.18 9.02 -7.15
N ARG A 66 -3.33 9.57 -7.49
CA ARG A 66 -3.46 10.57 -8.55
C ARG A 66 -2.43 11.69 -8.38
N HIS A 67 -1.77 12.08 -9.46
CA HIS A 67 -0.68 13.07 -9.55
C HIS A 67 0.67 12.57 -9.01
N TYR A 68 0.72 11.40 -8.36
CA TYR A 68 1.95 10.88 -7.76
C TYR A 68 2.36 9.52 -8.32
N ASN A 69 1.56 8.95 -9.23
CA ASN A 69 1.81 7.60 -9.77
C ASN A 69 3.16 7.48 -10.49
N ALA A 70 3.57 8.50 -11.23
CA ALA A 70 4.75 8.42 -12.09
C ALA A 70 6.06 8.19 -11.31
N HIS A 71 6.13 8.58 -10.05
CA HIS A 71 7.37 8.53 -9.25
C HIS A 71 7.19 7.84 -7.90
N SER A 72 6.21 6.94 -7.83
CA SER A 72 5.90 6.25 -6.57
C SER A 72 5.74 4.74 -6.75
N ILE A 73 5.89 4.04 -5.62
CA ILE A 73 5.50 2.63 -5.48
C ILE A 73 4.30 2.60 -4.54
N GLY A 74 3.25 1.89 -4.92
CA GLY A 74 2.04 1.74 -4.12
C GLY A 74 1.95 0.37 -3.48
N ILE A 75 1.73 0.34 -2.15
CA ILE A 75 1.51 -0.87 -1.38
C ILE A 75 0.14 -0.78 -0.75
N CYS A 76 -0.65 -1.85 -0.86
CA CYS A 76 -1.99 -1.91 -0.27
C CYS A 76 -2.07 -3.11 0.68
N TYR A 77 -2.66 -2.93 1.86
CA TYR A 77 -2.98 -4.07 2.72
C TYR A 77 -4.48 -4.33 2.71
N GLU A 78 -4.85 -5.59 2.86
CA GLU A 78 -6.25 -6.01 2.95
C GLU A 78 -6.84 -5.56 4.27
N GLY A 79 -7.87 -4.70 4.25
CA GLY A 79 -8.55 -4.22 5.45
C GLY A 79 -8.76 -2.72 5.44
N GLY A 80 -8.69 -2.13 6.63
CA GLY A 80 -8.86 -0.69 6.83
C GLY A 80 -10.22 -0.27 7.34
N LEU A 81 -11.19 -1.20 7.44
CA LEU A 81 -12.51 -0.93 8.00
C LEU A 81 -12.82 -1.94 9.10
N ASP A 82 -13.46 -1.47 10.19
CA ASP A 82 -13.96 -2.36 11.24
C ASP A 82 -15.21 -3.12 10.75
N GLU A 83 -15.81 -3.94 11.62
CA GLU A 83 -16.97 -4.75 11.26
C GLU A 83 -18.19 -3.91 10.84
N LYS A 84 -18.24 -2.66 11.28
CA LYS A 84 -19.33 -1.73 10.96
C LYS A 84 -19.02 -0.88 9.74
N GLY A 85 -17.85 -1.07 9.11
CA GLY A 85 -17.45 -0.32 7.93
C GLY A 85 -16.82 1.04 8.24
N LYS A 86 -16.41 1.27 9.48
CA LYS A 86 -15.73 2.52 9.86
C LYS A 86 -14.21 2.38 9.71
N PRO A 87 -13.51 3.44 9.29
CA PRO A 87 -12.05 3.41 9.19
C PRO A 87 -11.40 2.99 10.51
N ALA A 88 -10.49 2.03 10.43
CA ALA A 88 -9.76 1.51 11.57
C ALA A 88 -8.48 0.84 11.11
N ASP A 89 -7.46 0.83 11.97
CA ASP A 89 -6.24 0.06 11.71
C ASP A 89 -6.52 -1.41 12.01
N THR A 90 -6.81 -2.17 10.95
CA THR A 90 -7.14 -3.59 11.04
C THR A 90 -5.97 -4.49 10.69
N ARG A 91 -4.75 -3.94 10.56
CA ARG A 91 -3.59 -4.75 10.19
C ARG A 91 -3.35 -5.87 11.18
N THR A 92 -3.24 -7.10 10.67
CA THR A 92 -2.87 -8.24 11.49
C THR A 92 -1.39 -8.18 11.87
N PRO A 93 -0.92 -8.90 12.90
CA PRO A 93 0.51 -8.99 13.18
C PRO A 93 1.32 -9.48 11.97
N ALA A 94 0.78 -10.44 11.20
CA ALA A 94 1.42 -10.94 9.99
C ALA A 94 1.55 -9.85 8.92
N GLN A 95 0.51 -9.02 8.75
CA GLN A 95 0.56 -7.89 7.81
C GLN A 95 1.59 -6.84 8.24
N LYS A 96 1.65 -6.54 9.53
CA LYS A 96 2.63 -5.56 10.03
C LYS A 96 4.06 -6.02 9.78
N GLU A 97 4.34 -7.30 10.03
CA GLU A 97 5.66 -7.88 9.77
C GLU A 97 6.01 -7.83 8.27
N SER A 98 5.10 -8.27 7.42
CA SER A 98 5.33 -8.26 5.97
C SER A 98 5.49 -6.85 5.42
N LEU A 99 4.70 -5.91 5.90
CA LEU A 99 4.79 -4.51 5.49
C LEU A 99 6.13 -3.92 5.89
N GLU A 100 6.57 -4.17 7.10
CA GLU A 100 7.87 -3.70 7.58
C GLU A 100 9.00 -4.24 6.71
N ASP A 101 9.00 -5.55 6.45
CA ASP A 101 10.03 -6.18 5.62
C ASP A 101 10.04 -5.61 4.19
N LEU A 102 8.86 -5.43 3.60
CA LEU A 102 8.73 -4.87 2.26
C LEU A 102 9.24 -3.43 2.21
N LEU A 103 8.90 -2.62 3.21
CA LEU A 103 9.37 -1.23 3.28
C LEU A 103 10.88 -1.15 3.40
N TYR A 104 11.52 -2.02 4.19
CA TYR A 104 12.99 -2.06 4.28
C TYR A 104 13.59 -2.40 2.91
N SER A 105 13.05 -3.40 2.23
CA SER A 105 13.53 -3.80 0.91
C SER A 105 13.43 -2.65 -0.09
N LEU A 106 12.27 -1.99 -0.14
CA LEU A 106 12.05 -0.87 -1.06
C LEU A 106 12.91 0.34 -0.72
N ALA A 107 13.10 0.62 0.57
CA ALA A 107 13.93 1.75 0.99
C ALA A 107 15.41 1.54 0.61
N LEU A 108 15.87 0.30 0.61
CA LEU A 108 17.22 -0.03 0.13
C LEU A 108 17.32 0.15 -1.39
N ASP A 109 16.28 -0.24 -2.13
CA ASP A 109 16.25 -0.11 -3.59
C ASP A 109 16.12 1.34 -4.04
N TYR A 110 15.43 2.18 -3.26
CA TYR A 110 15.15 3.58 -3.58
C TYR A 110 15.61 4.50 -2.44
N PRO A 111 16.93 4.69 -2.29
CA PRO A 111 17.46 5.52 -1.21
C PRO A 111 16.89 6.94 -1.27
N GLY A 112 16.48 7.45 -0.13
CA GLY A 112 15.91 8.79 -0.04
C GLY A 112 14.42 8.89 -0.36
N ALA A 113 13.77 7.79 -0.79
CA ALA A 113 12.34 7.82 -1.01
C ALA A 113 11.59 8.03 0.30
N GLU A 114 10.62 8.93 0.28
CA GLU A 114 9.76 9.19 1.44
C GLU A 114 8.69 8.11 1.54
N ILE A 115 8.50 7.56 2.75
CA ILE A 115 7.45 6.57 3.03
C ILE A 115 6.32 7.29 3.75
N LEU A 116 5.11 7.20 3.21
CA LEU A 116 3.96 7.87 3.78
C LEU A 116 2.67 7.11 3.48
N GLY A 117 1.59 7.51 4.14
CA GLY A 117 0.26 6.99 3.86
C GLY A 117 -0.42 7.81 2.76
N HIS A 118 -1.36 7.19 2.06
CA HIS A 118 -2.12 7.87 1.01
C HIS A 118 -2.74 9.17 1.53
N ARG A 119 -3.28 9.16 2.75
CA ARG A 119 -3.90 10.34 3.38
C ARG A 119 -2.92 11.49 3.67
N ASP A 120 -1.62 11.21 3.65
CA ASP A 120 -0.60 12.23 3.90
C ASP A 120 -0.30 13.07 2.66
N LEU A 121 -0.79 12.67 1.49
CA LEU A 121 -0.61 13.43 0.26
C LEU A 121 -1.56 14.62 0.22
N PRO A 122 -1.12 15.78 -0.34
CA PRO A 122 -1.99 16.93 -0.53
C PRO A 122 -3.26 16.53 -1.29
N TRP A 123 -4.39 17.12 -0.94
CA TRP A 123 -5.69 16.95 -1.58
C TRP A 123 -6.37 15.61 -1.31
N VAL A 124 -5.72 14.66 -0.61
CA VAL A 124 -6.38 13.41 -0.22
C VAL A 124 -7.19 13.64 1.06
N ARG A 125 -8.49 13.36 0.97
CA ARG A 125 -9.42 13.53 2.11
C ARG A 125 -9.92 12.20 2.67
N LYS A 126 -9.32 11.10 2.22
CA LYS A 126 -9.68 9.74 2.66
C LYS A 126 -8.87 9.35 3.88
N SER A 127 -9.39 8.41 4.67
CA SER A 127 -8.68 7.89 5.84
C SER A 127 -7.57 6.90 5.48
N CYS A 128 -7.59 6.36 4.26
CA CYS A 128 -6.61 5.39 3.77
C CYS A 128 -5.17 5.85 4.06
N PRO A 129 -4.31 5.05 4.65
CA PRO A 129 -4.46 3.62 4.95
C PRO A 129 -5.07 3.30 6.32
N CYS A 130 -5.73 4.22 6.96
CA CYS A 130 -6.43 4.08 8.24
C CYS A 130 -5.50 3.85 9.44
N PHE A 131 -4.24 4.23 9.29
CA PHE A 131 -3.28 4.36 10.38
C PHE A 131 -2.26 5.41 9.99
N ASN A 132 -1.54 5.94 10.99
CA ASN A 132 -0.51 6.94 10.75
C ASN A 132 0.82 6.24 10.41
N VAL A 133 1.20 6.26 9.14
CA VAL A 133 2.40 5.55 8.67
C VAL A 133 3.65 6.11 9.34
N LYS A 134 3.81 7.43 9.36
CA LYS A 134 5.02 8.05 9.93
C LYS A 134 5.16 7.78 11.42
N GLU A 135 4.05 7.79 12.16
CA GLU A 135 4.03 7.46 13.57
C GLU A 135 4.41 6.00 13.80
N TRP A 136 3.85 5.08 13.01
CA TRP A 136 4.18 3.66 13.10
C TRP A 136 5.64 3.39 12.82
N LEU A 137 6.24 4.07 11.82
CA LEU A 137 7.65 3.91 11.51
C LEU A 137 8.53 4.33 12.71
N LYS A 138 8.12 5.34 13.45
CA LYS A 138 8.81 5.74 14.69
C LYS A 138 8.66 4.68 15.78
N GLU A 139 7.44 4.12 15.92
CA GLU A 139 7.15 3.10 16.94
C GLU A 139 8.00 1.85 16.74
N ILE A 140 8.24 1.44 15.50
CA ILE A 140 9.05 0.26 15.18
C ILE A 140 10.53 0.58 15.01
N ASP A 141 10.93 1.82 15.25
CA ASP A 141 12.32 2.28 15.10
C ASP A 141 12.87 1.98 13.70
N PHE A 142 12.08 2.34 12.69
CA PHE A 142 12.44 2.11 11.29
C PHE A 142 13.59 3.01 10.87
N HIS A 143 14.71 2.40 10.47
CA HIS A 143 15.88 3.12 9.96
C HIS A 143 16.75 2.18 9.12
N LEU A 144 17.57 2.75 8.28
CA LEU A 144 18.50 1.99 7.44
C LEU A 144 19.92 2.04 7.99
#